data_875506eceef1f18aced9c73c35d051f9
#
_entry.id   875506eceef1f18aced9c73c35d051f9
#
_cell.length_a   1.000
_cell.length_b   1.000
_cell.length_c   1.000
_cell.angle_alpha   90.00
_cell.angle_beta   90.00
_cell.angle_gamma   90.00
#
_symmetry.space_group_name_H-M   'P 1'
#
loop_
_entity.id
_entity.type
_entity.pdbx_description
1 polymer ?
#
loop_
_entity_poly.entity_id
_entity_poly.type
_entity_poly.pdbx_seq_one_letter_code
_entity_poly.pdbx_strand_id
1 'polypeptide(L)'
;ELNAGIAEFDSMDFIMTDGTVTSFQGARQVNINRIRKAGEGEYDPKEYIPASKYDIEEMYAELKGIIATIKEPHLKQLTEECFINDKEFVKEFKIHSAAKSVHHGFIGGLLQHTLAVTKMCVFLADNYPILDRDLLVTAAIFHDIGKVSELSDFPANDYTDDGQLLGHIMIGAMEVQKHIDQIEG
;
A
#
# COMPACT_ATOMS: atom_id res chain seq x y z
N GLU A 1 21.78 -20.16 31.57
CA GLU A 1 23.05 -19.51 31.14
C GLU A 1 23.13 -19.22 29.63
N LEU A 2 22.12 -19.60 28.83
CA LEU A 2 22.09 -19.33 27.38
C LEU A 2 21.55 -17.94 26.99
N ASN A 3 21.04 -17.15 27.93
CA ASN A 3 20.42 -15.85 27.66
C ASN A 3 21.28 -14.62 28.01
N ALA A 4 22.53 -14.81 28.40
CA ALA A 4 23.43 -13.69 28.69
C ALA A 4 24.01 -13.12 27.40
N GLY A 5 23.32 -12.20 26.76
CA GLY A 5 23.81 -11.44 25.59
C GLY A 5 22.88 -11.33 24.39
N ILE A 6 21.63 -11.76 24.51
CA ILE A 6 20.61 -11.42 23.49
C ILE A 6 20.16 -10.00 23.77
N ALA A 7 20.56 -9.07 22.94
CA ALA A 7 20.00 -7.71 22.99
C ALA A 7 18.49 -7.80 22.72
N GLU A 8 17.70 -7.04 23.49
CA GLU A 8 16.27 -6.95 23.27
C GLU A 8 15.99 -6.45 21.87
N PHE A 9 15.24 -7.22 21.12
CA PHE A 9 14.69 -6.84 19.82
C PHE A 9 13.22 -7.29 19.77
N ASP A 10 12.41 -6.50 19.14
CA ASP A 10 10.98 -6.75 18.98
C ASP A 10 10.67 -7.45 17.65
N SER A 11 9.43 -7.91 17.51
CA SER A 11 8.90 -8.37 16.23
C SER A 11 9.07 -7.27 15.17
N MET A 12 9.51 -7.63 13.98
CA MET A 12 9.78 -6.74 12.84
C MET A 12 11.05 -5.89 12.95
N ASP A 13 11.85 -6.02 14.00
CA ASP A 13 13.18 -5.43 14.02
C ASP A 13 14.10 -6.13 13.01
N PHE A 14 14.96 -5.36 12.36
CA PHE A 14 16.06 -5.92 11.59
C PHE A 14 17.14 -6.43 12.54
N ILE A 15 17.59 -7.66 12.32
CA ILE A 15 18.53 -8.34 13.19
C ILE A 15 19.79 -8.77 12.42
N MET A 16 20.92 -8.70 13.07
CA MET A 16 22.15 -9.29 12.61
C MET A 16 22.35 -10.65 13.25
N THR A 17 22.55 -11.67 12.44
CA THR A 17 22.79 -13.04 12.91
C THR A 17 24.14 -13.55 12.49
N ASP A 18 24.83 -14.25 13.38
CA ASP A 18 26.01 -15.05 13.08
C ASP A 18 25.68 -16.51 13.35
N GLY A 19 25.92 -17.36 12.36
CA GLY A 19 25.50 -18.74 12.46
C GLY A 19 26.09 -19.64 11.37
N THR A 20 25.80 -20.92 11.47
CA THR A 20 26.26 -21.95 10.52
C THR A 20 25.08 -22.47 9.71
N VAL A 21 25.21 -22.44 8.38
CA VAL A 21 24.21 -23.04 7.49
C VAL A 21 24.35 -24.57 7.54
N THR A 22 23.27 -25.25 7.86
CA THR A 22 23.17 -26.70 7.92
C THR A 22 22.02 -27.19 7.03
N SER A 23 21.97 -28.51 6.79
CA SER A 23 20.83 -29.12 6.09
C SER A 23 20.18 -30.13 7.02
N PHE A 24 18.85 -30.04 7.15
CA PHE A 24 18.04 -31.00 7.88
C PHE A 24 16.86 -31.45 7.01
N GLN A 25 16.72 -32.73 6.80
CA GLN A 25 15.65 -33.34 5.95
C GLN A 25 15.54 -32.70 4.56
N GLY A 26 16.68 -32.29 3.96
CA GLY A 26 16.73 -31.68 2.64
C GLY A 26 16.44 -30.17 2.60
N ALA A 27 16.07 -29.57 3.72
CA ALA A 27 15.89 -28.12 3.85
C ALA A 27 17.14 -27.45 4.46
N ARG A 28 17.52 -26.29 3.92
CA ARG A 28 18.58 -25.47 4.50
C ARG A 28 18.04 -24.75 5.74
N GLN A 29 18.82 -24.76 6.81
CA GLN A 29 18.56 -24.04 8.04
C GLN A 29 19.82 -23.35 8.54
N VAL A 30 19.65 -22.29 9.32
CA VAL A 30 20.75 -21.57 9.97
C VAL A 30 20.71 -21.87 11.46
N ASN A 31 21.77 -22.46 11.98
CA ASN A 31 22.00 -22.57 13.42
C ASN A 31 22.63 -21.26 13.89
N ILE A 32 21.84 -20.44 14.60
CA ILE A 32 22.26 -19.13 15.05
C ILE A 32 23.11 -19.26 16.30
N ASN A 33 24.35 -18.72 16.26
CA ASN A 33 25.28 -18.66 17.41
C ASN A 33 25.17 -17.31 18.14
N ARG A 34 24.94 -16.22 17.38
CA ARG A 34 24.78 -14.87 17.92
C ARG A 34 23.66 -14.17 17.19
N ILE A 35 22.94 -13.32 17.92
CA ILE A 35 21.85 -12.48 17.40
C ILE A 35 21.87 -11.14 18.13
N ARG A 36 21.67 -10.06 17.39
CA ARG A 36 21.47 -8.72 17.94
C ARG A 36 20.60 -7.89 17.01
N LYS A 37 20.02 -6.83 17.54
CA LYS A 37 19.37 -5.81 16.70
C LYS A 37 20.41 -5.17 15.78
N ALA A 38 20.03 -4.95 14.53
CA ALA A 38 20.87 -4.24 13.55
C ALA A 38 20.87 -2.74 13.88
N GLY A 39 22.06 -2.13 13.79
CA GLY A 39 22.22 -0.69 13.95
C GLY A 39 21.83 0.08 12.69
N GLU A 40 21.63 1.38 12.83
CA GLU A 40 21.38 2.27 11.70
C GLU A 40 22.56 2.25 10.71
N GLY A 41 22.26 2.01 9.43
CA GLY A 41 23.26 1.90 8.35
C GLY A 41 23.89 0.51 8.18
N GLU A 42 23.56 -0.48 8.99
CA GLU A 42 24.03 -1.86 8.83
C GLU A 42 23.18 -2.69 7.84
N TYR A 43 22.06 -2.16 7.40
CA TYR A 43 21.16 -2.78 6.43
C TYR A 43 20.47 -1.72 5.56
N ASP A 44 20.07 -2.11 4.36
CA ASP A 44 19.16 -1.32 3.52
C ASP A 44 17.76 -1.95 3.63
N PRO A 45 16.77 -1.26 4.21
CA PRO A 45 15.40 -1.77 4.31
C PRO A 45 14.82 -2.24 2.97
N LYS A 46 15.23 -1.60 1.86
CA LYS A 46 14.76 -1.93 0.50
C LYS A 46 15.14 -3.33 0.03
N GLU A 47 16.19 -3.92 0.61
CA GLU A 47 16.58 -5.29 0.29
C GLU A 47 15.68 -6.34 0.94
N TYR A 48 14.93 -5.96 1.98
CA TYR A 48 14.12 -6.87 2.79
C TYR A 48 12.62 -6.61 2.66
N ILE A 49 12.22 -5.40 2.32
CA ILE A 49 10.81 -5.03 2.15
C ILE A 49 10.49 -5.11 0.65
N PRO A 50 9.58 -5.97 0.23
CA PRO A 50 9.20 -6.06 -1.17
C PRO A 50 8.62 -4.72 -1.66
N ALA A 51 9.01 -4.31 -2.86
CA ALA A 51 8.55 -3.09 -3.50
C ALA A 51 8.08 -3.35 -4.92
N SER A 52 7.25 -2.45 -5.45
CA SER A 52 6.85 -2.48 -6.86
C SER A 52 8.08 -2.48 -7.78
N LYS A 53 7.99 -3.21 -8.88
CA LYS A 53 8.99 -3.20 -9.95
C LYS A 53 8.88 -1.96 -10.84
N TYR A 54 7.76 -1.25 -10.74
CA TYR A 54 7.49 -0.03 -11.49
C TYR A 54 7.82 1.19 -10.63
N ASP A 55 8.25 2.26 -11.26
CA ASP A 55 8.53 3.51 -10.58
C ASP A 55 7.24 4.12 -10.02
N ILE A 56 7.26 4.46 -8.74
CA ILE A 56 6.09 4.98 -8.01
C ILE A 56 5.65 6.33 -8.57
N GLU A 57 6.60 7.20 -8.93
CA GLU A 57 6.28 8.53 -9.45
C GLU A 57 5.72 8.46 -10.87
N GLU A 58 6.21 7.54 -11.69
CA GLU A 58 5.66 7.28 -13.03
C GLU A 58 4.23 6.74 -12.94
N MET A 59 3.97 5.75 -12.08
CA MET A 59 2.62 5.22 -11.84
C MET A 59 1.66 6.31 -11.33
N TYR A 60 2.12 7.14 -10.41
CA TYR A 60 1.30 8.22 -9.88
C TYR A 60 1.05 9.32 -10.92
N ALA A 61 2.05 9.63 -11.77
CA ALA A 61 1.86 10.56 -12.88
C ALA A 61 0.83 10.05 -13.89
N GLU A 62 0.84 8.74 -14.19
CA GLU A 62 -0.17 8.11 -15.05
C GLU A 62 -1.57 8.20 -14.43
N LEU A 63 -1.72 7.90 -13.14
CA LEU A 63 -2.99 8.04 -12.42
C LEU A 63 -3.52 9.48 -12.48
N LYS A 64 -2.67 10.48 -12.24
CA LYS A 64 -3.04 11.91 -12.37
C LYS A 64 -3.49 12.26 -13.79
N GLY A 65 -2.84 11.67 -14.81
CA GLY A 65 -3.24 11.82 -16.19
C GLY A 65 -4.66 11.32 -16.44
N ILE A 66 -5.04 10.19 -15.83
CA ILE A 66 -6.41 9.65 -15.95
C ILE A 66 -7.40 10.55 -15.19
N ILE A 67 -7.08 10.98 -13.97
CA ILE A 67 -7.91 11.90 -13.17
C ILE A 67 -8.23 13.18 -13.97
N ALA A 68 -7.24 13.74 -14.65
CA ALA A 68 -7.42 14.93 -15.48
C ALA A 68 -8.43 14.74 -16.63
N THR A 69 -8.72 13.50 -17.04
CA THR A 69 -9.71 13.19 -18.09
C THR A 69 -11.15 13.14 -17.60
N ILE A 70 -11.41 13.16 -16.29
CA ILE A 70 -12.75 13.20 -15.71
C ILE A 70 -13.38 14.55 -16.05
N LYS A 71 -14.62 14.54 -16.59
CA LYS A 71 -15.34 15.72 -17.09
C LYS A 71 -16.45 16.16 -16.15
N GLU A 72 -17.08 15.19 -15.43
CA GLU A 72 -18.11 15.49 -14.47
C GLU A 72 -17.50 16.33 -13.32
N PRO A 73 -17.99 17.56 -13.06
CA PRO A 73 -17.29 18.52 -12.20
C PRO A 73 -17.14 18.05 -10.76
N HIS A 74 -18.17 17.43 -10.18
CA HIS A 74 -18.16 17.01 -8.77
C HIS A 74 -17.25 15.78 -8.57
N LEU A 75 -17.30 14.79 -9.49
CA LEU A 75 -16.42 13.63 -9.44
C LEU A 75 -14.96 14.04 -9.64
N LYS A 76 -14.72 15.00 -10.54
CA LYS A 76 -13.36 15.54 -10.75
C LYS A 76 -12.86 16.24 -9.50
N GLN A 77 -13.65 17.15 -8.93
CA GLN A 77 -13.29 17.90 -7.73
C GLN A 77 -13.00 16.95 -6.56
N LEU A 78 -13.86 15.97 -6.29
CA LEU A 78 -13.66 14.96 -5.25
C LEU A 78 -12.37 14.17 -5.45
N THR A 79 -12.12 13.73 -6.71
CA THR A 79 -10.93 12.94 -7.01
C THR A 79 -9.65 13.77 -6.90
N GLU A 80 -9.69 15.04 -7.34
CA GLU A 80 -8.56 15.97 -7.21
C GLU A 80 -8.29 16.32 -5.75
N GLU A 81 -9.32 16.49 -4.93
CA GLU A 81 -9.16 16.79 -3.51
C GLU A 81 -8.43 15.65 -2.80
N CYS A 82 -8.86 14.41 -2.98
CA CYS A 82 -8.25 13.25 -2.33
C CYS A 82 -6.86 12.93 -2.90
N PHE A 83 -6.72 12.82 -4.23
CA PHE A 83 -5.51 12.25 -4.85
C PHE A 83 -4.50 13.28 -5.38
N ILE A 84 -4.77 14.57 -5.23
CA ILE A 84 -3.87 15.65 -5.67
C ILE A 84 -3.61 16.67 -4.56
N ASN A 85 -4.66 17.12 -3.86
CA ASN A 85 -4.59 18.20 -2.89
C ASN A 85 -4.22 17.73 -1.48
N ASP A 86 -4.76 16.61 -1.02
CA ASP A 86 -4.39 15.99 0.25
C ASP A 86 -3.00 15.32 0.15
N LYS A 87 -1.96 16.09 0.49
CA LYS A 87 -0.56 15.64 0.37
C LYS A 87 -0.21 14.50 1.33
N GLU A 88 -0.81 14.47 2.50
CA GLU A 88 -0.56 13.42 3.48
C GLU A 88 -1.17 12.10 3.00
N PHE A 89 -2.44 12.12 2.59
CA PHE A 89 -3.07 10.95 2.00
C PHE A 89 -2.31 10.42 0.77
N VAL A 90 -1.94 11.32 -0.15
CA VAL A 90 -1.18 10.94 -1.37
C VAL A 90 0.15 10.28 -1.03
N LYS A 91 0.86 10.78 -0.03
CA LYS A 91 2.13 10.21 0.41
C LYS A 91 1.94 8.77 0.90
N GLU A 92 0.98 8.54 1.78
CA GLU A 92 0.65 7.21 2.29
C GLU A 92 0.16 6.28 1.18
N PHE A 93 -0.80 6.71 0.37
CA PHE A 93 -1.36 5.96 -0.74
C PHE A 93 -0.29 5.46 -1.73
N LYS A 94 0.72 6.28 -2.02
CA LYS A 94 1.79 5.95 -2.98
C LYS A 94 2.69 4.80 -2.52
N ILE A 95 2.90 4.67 -1.22
CA ILE A 95 3.82 3.67 -0.66
C ILE A 95 3.10 2.46 -0.05
N HIS A 96 1.78 2.56 0.16
CA HIS A 96 1.01 1.54 0.87
C HIS A 96 0.87 0.24 0.07
N SER A 97 0.70 -0.88 0.80
CA SER A 97 0.38 -2.17 0.20
C SER A 97 -1.12 -2.31 -0.09
N ALA A 98 -1.48 -3.15 -1.06
CA ALA A 98 -2.88 -3.50 -1.30
C ALA A 98 -3.32 -4.76 -0.56
N ALA A 99 -2.41 -5.47 0.12
CA ALA A 99 -2.73 -6.71 0.83
C ALA A 99 -1.65 -7.04 1.87
N LYS A 100 -2.02 -7.80 2.90
CA LYS A 100 -1.09 -8.25 3.94
C LYS A 100 0.04 -9.13 3.41
N SER A 101 -0.21 -10.06 2.47
CA SER A 101 0.79 -11.08 2.12
C SER A 101 0.73 -11.66 0.70
N VAL A 102 -0.29 -11.38 -0.09
CA VAL A 102 -0.44 -11.90 -1.46
C VAL A 102 -0.50 -10.74 -2.44
N HIS A 103 -1.07 -10.89 -3.61
CA HIS A 103 -1.08 -9.92 -4.70
C HIS A 103 -1.01 -8.44 -4.24
N HIS A 104 0.06 -7.74 -4.64
CA HIS A 104 0.35 -6.35 -4.28
C HIS A 104 0.64 -6.07 -2.78
N GLY A 105 1.05 -7.10 -2.00
CA GLY A 105 1.52 -6.96 -0.62
C GLY A 105 2.97 -6.42 -0.55
N PHE A 106 3.23 -5.25 -1.15
CA PHE A 106 4.55 -4.63 -1.25
C PHE A 106 4.42 -3.10 -1.32
N ILE A 107 5.52 -2.39 -1.09
CA ILE A 107 5.56 -0.92 -1.20
C ILE A 107 5.11 -0.49 -2.61
N GLY A 108 4.14 0.42 -2.67
CA GLY A 108 3.54 0.88 -3.91
C GLY A 108 2.49 -0.07 -4.49
N GLY A 109 2.15 -1.15 -3.78
CA GLY A 109 1.19 -2.15 -4.23
C GLY A 109 -0.22 -1.60 -4.41
N LEU A 110 -0.67 -0.73 -3.50
CA LEU A 110 -1.99 -0.11 -3.59
C LEU A 110 -2.11 0.81 -4.81
N LEU A 111 -1.13 1.66 -5.04
CA LEU A 111 -1.09 2.51 -6.24
C LEU A 111 -1.06 1.67 -7.52
N GLN A 112 -0.21 0.64 -7.58
CA GLN A 112 -0.11 -0.26 -8.73
C GLN A 112 -1.44 -0.97 -9.01
N HIS A 113 -2.10 -1.49 -7.97
CA HIS A 113 -3.40 -2.14 -8.07
C HIS A 113 -4.47 -1.17 -8.58
N THR A 114 -4.60 -0.03 -7.92
CA THR A 114 -5.58 1.01 -8.27
C THR A 114 -5.41 1.47 -9.72
N LEU A 115 -4.17 1.74 -10.14
CA LEU A 115 -3.87 2.14 -11.52
C LEU A 115 -4.27 1.05 -12.52
N ALA A 116 -3.96 -0.22 -12.24
CA ALA A 116 -4.30 -1.33 -13.13
C ALA A 116 -5.82 -1.48 -13.29
N VAL A 117 -6.57 -1.45 -12.19
CA VAL A 117 -8.06 -1.52 -12.21
C VAL A 117 -8.64 -0.32 -12.94
N THR A 118 -8.14 0.88 -12.67
CA THR A 118 -8.61 2.12 -13.32
C THR A 118 -8.38 2.06 -14.84
N LYS A 119 -7.23 1.60 -15.31
CA LYS A 119 -6.95 1.43 -16.76
C LYS A 119 -7.90 0.43 -17.41
N MET A 120 -8.24 -0.66 -16.74
CA MET A 120 -9.26 -1.60 -17.22
C MET A 120 -10.64 -0.93 -17.31
N CYS A 121 -11.02 -0.15 -16.33
CA CYS A 121 -12.28 0.57 -16.34
C CYS A 121 -12.34 1.64 -17.45
N VAL A 122 -11.25 2.36 -17.70
CA VAL A 122 -11.14 3.26 -18.85
C VAL A 122 -11.36 2.50 -20.16
N PHE A 123 -10.65 1.37 -20.35
CA PHE A 123 -10.82 0.54 -21.54
C PHE A 123 -12.27 0.05 -21.71
N LEU A 124 -12.92 -0.39 -20.65
CA LEU A 124 -14.32 -0.83 -20.70
C LEU A 124 -15.26 0.33 -21.08
N ALA A 125 -15.10 1.49 -20.45
CA ALA A 125 -15.94 2.66 -20.75
C ALA A 125 -15.78 3.16 -22.17
N ASP A 126 -14.57 3.11 -22.72
CA ASP A 126 -14.29 3.53 -24.11
C ASP A 126 -14.92 2.56 -25.13
N ASN A 127 -15.14 1.29 -24.78
CA ASN A 127 -15.71 0.27 -25.67
C ASN A 127 -17.21 0.00 -25.44
N TYR A 128 -17.77 0.43 -24.32
CA TYR A 128 -19.18 0.21 -23.96
C TYR A 128 -19.89 1.53 -23.63
N PRO A 129 -20.51 2.22 -24.62
CA PRO A 129 -21.11 3.53 -24.44
C PRO A 129 -22.28 3.60 -23.43
N ILE A 130 -22.79 2.44 -22.98
CA ILE A 130 -23.81 2.38 -21.91
C ILE A 130 -23.24 2.69 -20.53
N LEU A 131 -21.91 2.62 -20.36
CA LEU A 131 -21.24 2.89 -19.09
C LEU A 131 -21.05 4.39 -18.93
N ASP A 132 -21.38 4.90 -17.74
CA ASP A 132 -20.93 6.22 -17.32
C ASP A 132 -19.43 6.17 -17.02
N ARG A 133 -18.65 6.74 -17.94
CA ARG A 133 -17.18 6.66 -17.87
C ARG A 133 -16.64 7.35 -16.63
N ASP A 134 -17.12 8.53 -16.33
CA ASP A 134 -16.57 9.34 -15.24
C ASP A 134 -16.89 8.69 -13.88
N LEU A 135 -18.11 8.19 -13.73
CA LEU A 135 -18.50 7.44 -12.53
C LEU A 135 -17.69 6.14 -12.38
N LEU A 136 -17.54 5.36 -13.45
CA LEU A 136 -16.82 4.08 -13.41
C LEU A 136 -15.34 4.29 -13.07
N VAL A 137 -14.69 5.28 -13.71
CA VAL A 137 -13.28 5.60 -13.46
C VAL A 137 -13.09 6.12 -12.04
N THR A 138 -13.93 7.02 -11.58
CA THR A 138 -13.89 7.51 -10.20
C THR A 138 -14.08 6.38 -9.20
N ALA A 139 -15.07 5.53 -9.37
CA ALA A 139 -15.29 4.38 -8.51
C ALA A 139 -14.07 3.43 -8.48
N ALA A 140 -13.43 3.22 -9.64
CA ALA A 140 -12.21 2.41 -9.73
C ALA A 140 -11.03 3.03 -8.98
N ILE A 141 -10.90 4.36 -8.96
CA ILE A 141 -9.85 5.05 -8.21
C ILE A 141 -10.09 4.94 -6.70
N PHE A 142 -11.34 5.04 -6.27
CA PHE A 142 -11.71 5.04 -4.84
C PHE A 142 -11.93 3.65 -4.22
N HIS A 143 -12.07 2.58 -4.99
CA HIS A 143 -12.57 1.29 -4.49
C HIS A 143 -11.79 0.71 -3.30
N ASP A 144 -10.51 0.96 -3.23
CA ASP A 144 -9.60 0.37 -2.24
C ASP A 144 -8.88 1.41 -1.35
N ILE A 145 -9.30 2.68 -1.35
CA ILE A 145 -8.62 3.74 -0.59
C ILE A 145 -8.55 3.47 0.91
N GLY A 146 -9.55 2.78 1.45
CA GLY A 146 -9.59 2.41 2.87
C GLY A 146 -8.46 1.49 3.31
N LYS A 147 -7.74 0.87 2.38
CA LYS A 147 -6.56 0.04 2.69
C LYS A 147 -5.43 0.82 3.31
N VAL A 148 -5.33 2.13 3.07
CA VAL A 148 -4.36 3.01 3.71
C VAL A 148 -4.50 3.01 5.24
N SER A 149 -5.71 2.80 5.76
CA SER A 149 -5.95 2.71 7.21
C SER A 149 -6.26 1.28 7.67
N GLU A 150 -6.62 0.36 6.77
CA GLU A 150 -6.88 -1.05 7.08
C GLU A 150 -5.60 -1.78 7.49
N LEU A 151 -4.48 -1.45 6.85
CA LEU A 151 -3.19 -2.09 7.08
C LEU A 151 -2.22 -1.08 7.73
N SER A 152 -1.34 -1.59 8.57
CA SER A 152 -0.23 -0.80 9.13
C SER A 152 0.91 -0.67 8.13
N ASP A 153 1.79 0.29 8.37
CA ASP A 153 3.00 0.48 7.57
C ASP A 153 3.94 -0.72 7.58
N PHE A 154 4.80 -0.80 6.57
CA PHE A 154 5.93 -1.70 6.58
C PHE A 154 6.91 -1.36 7.72
N PRO A 155 7.58 -2.35 8.30
CA PRO A 155 7.67 -3.76 7.88
C PRO A 155 6.53 -4.66 8.38
N ALA A 156 5.67 -4.21 9.28
CA ALA A 156 4.62 -5.04 9.87
C ALA A 156 3.57 -5.45 8.82
N ASN A 157 3.05 -4.50 8.08
CA ASN A 157 2.03 -4.70 7.05
C ASN A 157 0.89 -5.61 7.53
N ASP A 158 0.40 -5.37 8.75
CA ASP A 158 -0.65 -6.16 9.40
C ASP A 158 -1.95 -5.35 9.53
N TYR A 159 -3.06 -6.02 9.82
CA TYR A 159 -4.32 -5.34 10.05
C TYR A 159 -4.25 -4.45 11.29
N THR A 160 -4.73 -3.22 11.15
CA THR A 160 -5.00 -2.32 12.28
C THR A 160 -6.26 -2.76 13.03
N ASP A 161 -6.51 -2.19 14.20
CA ASP A 161 -7.76 -2.45 14.96
C ASP A 161 -8.98 -2.02 14.12
N ASP A 162 -8.93 -0.87 13.48
CA ASP A 162 -9.99 -0.40 12.58
C ASP A 162 -10.12 -1.31 11.35
N GLY A 163 -9.00 -1.78 10.80
CA GLY A 163 -9.00 -2.75 9.70
C GLY A 163 -9.68 -4.06 10.05
N GLN A 164 -9.46 -4.57 11.27
CA GLN A 164 -10.09 -5.79 11.77
C GLN A 164 -11.60 -5.61 12.02
N LEU A 165 -12.01 -4.45 12.52
CA LEU A 165 -13.40 -4.21 12.94
C LEU A 165 -14.29 -3.73 11.80
N LEU A 166 -13.79 -2.86 10.93
CA LEU A 166 -14.58 -2.18 9.89
C LEU A 166 -14.27 -2.72 8.48
N GLY A 167 -12.99 -3.04 8.22
CA GLY A 167 -12.50 -3.40 6.90
C GLY A 167 -12.43 -2.21 5.93
N HIS A 168 -11.62 -2.35 4.88
CA HIS A 168 -11.32 -1.26 3.93
C HIS A 168 -12.54 -0.66 3.22
N ILE A 169 -13.61 -1.43 3.02
CA ILE A 169 -14.82 -0.92 2.34
C ILE A 169 -15.49 0.17 3.17
N MET A 170 -15.70 -0.09 4.46
CA MET A 170 -16.33 0.89 5.36
C MET A 170 -15.39 2.07 5.62
N ILE A 171 -14.12 1.78 5.88
CA ILE A 171 -13.08 2.81 6.06
C ILE A 171 -13.00 3.70 4.82
N GLY A 172 -12.99 3.11 3.63
CA GLY A 172 -12.97 3.84 2.37
C GLY A 172 -14.20 4.73 2.17
N ALA A 173 -15.39 4.24 2.51
CA ALA A 173 -16.62 5.04 2.45
C ALA A 173 -16.56 6.25 3.41
N MET A 174 -16.02 6.07 4.61
CA MET A 174 -15.81 7.15 5.58
C MET A 174 -14.79 8.19 5.07
N GLU A 175 -13.70 7.74 4.43
CA GLU A 175 -12.69 8.64 3.86
C GLU A 175 -13.28 9.45 2.69
N VAL A 176 -14.05 8.82 1.80
CA VAL A 176 -14.77 9.53 0.74
C VAL A 176 -15.73 10.59 1.33
N GLN A 177 -16.48 10.23 2.36
CA GLN A 177 -17.41 11.17 3.01
C GLN A 177 -16.67 12.36 3.62
N LYS A 178 -15.54 12.14 4.26
CA LYS A 178 -14.67 13.19 4.82
C LYS A 178 -14.24 14.19 3.74
N HIS A 179 -13.82 13.70 2.56
CA HIS A 179 -13.46 14.57 1.44
C HIS A 179 -14.68 15.31 0.85
N ILE A 180 -15.84 14.66 0.76
CA ILE A 180 -17.09 15.33 0.34
C ILE A 180 -17.44 16.47 1.29
N ASP A 181 -17.33 16.26 2.60
CA ASP A 181 -17.67 17.29 3.60
C ASP A 181 -16.70 18.50 3.57
N GLN A 182 -15.52 18.34 2.98
CA GLN A 182 -14.52 19.42 2.80
C GLN A 182 -14.76 20.23 1.52
N ILE A 183 -15.50 19.68 0.57
CA ILE A 183 -15.84 20.35 -0.68
C ILE A 183 -17.03 21.29 -0.42
N GLU A 184 -16.78 22.60 -0.49
CA GLU A 184 -17.86 23.59 -0.48
C GLU A 184 -18.75 23.39 -1.72
N GLY A 185 -20.05 23.15 -1.49
CA GLY A 185 -21.07 22.91 -2.52
C GLY A 185 -21.50 24.15 -3.30
#